data_9bfde7ddbdd3fdb540b0ffe285c831f4
#
_entry.id   9bfde7ddbdd3fdb540b0ffe285c831f4
#
_cell.length_a   1.000
_cell.length_b   1.000
_cell.length_c   1.000
_cell.angle_alpha   90.00
_cell.angle_beta   90.00
_cell.angle_gamma   90.00
#
_symmetry.space_group_name_H-M   'P 1'
#
loop_
_entity.id
_entity.type
_entity.pdbx_description
1 polymer ?
#
loop_
_entity_poly.entity_id
_entity_poly.type
_entity_poly.pdbx_seq_one_letter_code
_entity_poly.pdbx_strand_id
1 'polypeptide(L)'
;IVAMGVAGCGKSAVGEALAAALGAAFVEGDRLHPPENVARMASGEPLTDELRAGWLDVIGGRIAAAIADGQSVVAACSALKRGYRARLRGFCPELRFVYLEIDAETARRRVGSRKGHFMPASLVDSQFATLEAPTADEPALTVDGTGPISDIVAGVLDELRTKTS
;
A
#
# COMPACT_ATOMS: atom_id res chain seq x y z
N ILE A 1 -2.06 -6.37 7.94
CA ILE A 1 -1.35 -5.09 7.74
C ILE A 1 -1.42 -4.70 6.27
N VAL A 2 -1.53 -3.40 5.97
CA VAL A 2 -1.40 -2.86 4.61
C VAL A 2 -0.23 -1.87 4.58
N ALA A 3 0.82 -2.18 3.82
CA ALA A 3 1.86 -1.22 3.46
C ALA A 3 1.31 -0.29 2.38
N MET A 4 1.23 1.01 2.67
CA MET A 4 0.58 1.99 1.81
C MET A 4 1.46 3.20 1.48
N GLY A 5 1.08 3.93 0.46
CA GLY A 5 1.73 5.17 0.02
C GLY A 5 1.73 5.32 -1.50
N VAL A 6 2.32 6.40 -1.96
CA VAL A 6 2.41 6.73 -3.39
C VAL A 6 3.32 5.77 -4.17
N ALA A 7 3.25 5.80 -5.48
CA ALA A 7 4.20 5.07 -6.33
C ALA A 7 5.64 5.47 -5.98
N GLY A 8 6.55 4.50 -5.94
CA GLY A 8 7.96 4.72 -5.58
C GLY A 8 8.27 4.75 -4.08
N CYS A 9 7.28 4.69 -3.19
CA CYS A 9 7.55 4.69 -1.75
C CYS A 9 8.14 3.37 -1.21
N GLY A 10 8.10 2.27 -1.98
CA GLY A 10 8.68 0.99 -1.56
C GLY A 10 7.71 0.02 -0.89
N LYS A 11 6.40 0.23 -1.00
CA LYS A 11 5.39 -0.60 -0.33
C LYS A 11 5.45 -2.09 -0.64
N SER A 12 5.78 -2.48 -1.87
CA SER A 12 5.93 -3.90 -2.23
C SER A 12 7.13 -4.53 -1.52
N ALA A 13 8.30 -3.89 -1.59
CA ALA A 13 9.52 -4.42 -0.97
C ALA A 13 9.44 -4.44 0.56
N VAL A 14 8.89 -3.39 1.18
CA VAL A 14 8.65 -3.35 2.63
C VAL A 14 7.56 -4.35 3.02
N GLY A 15 6.49 -4.46 2.24
CA GLY A 15 5.40 -5.41 2.49
C GLY A 15 5.86 -6.87 2.43
N GLU A 16 6.66 -7.25 1.43
CA GLU A 16 7.27 -8.59 1.33
C GLU A 16 8.19 -8.89 2.53
N ALA A 17 9.06 -7.94 2.87
CA ALA A 17 9.98 -8.12 4.00
C ALA A 17 9.24 -8.23 5.35
N LEU A 18 8.17 -7.43 5.54
CA LEU A 18 7.29 -7.51 6.71
C LEU A 18 6.55 -8.86 6.76
N ALA A 19 6.01 -9.31 5.64
CA ALA A 19 5.34 -10.62 5.55
C ALA A 19 6.29 -11.76 5.93
N ALA A 20 7.52 -11.75 5.40
CA ALA A 20 8.54 -12.73 5.74
C ALA A 20 8.88 -12.71 7.24
N ALA A 21 9.08 -11.53 7.83
CA ALA A 21 9.41 -11.38 9.24
C ALA A 21 8.29 -11.82 10.19
N LEU A 22 7.03 -11.70 9.76
CA LEU A 22 5.84 -12.09 10.52
C LEU A 22 5.37 -13.53 10.23
N GLY A 23 5.96 -14.24 9.27
CA GLY A 23 5.44 -15.52 8.79
C GLY A 23 4.04 -15.40 8.18
N ALA A 24 3.75 -14.25 7.55
CA ALA A 24 2.45 -13.90 6.99
C ALA A 24 2.40 -14.14 5.47
N ALA A 25 1.19 -14.35 4.95
CA ALA A 25 0.97 -14.32 3.50
C ALA A 25 1.17 -12.90 2.97
N PHE A 26 1.67 -12.78 1.72
CA PHE A 26 1.84 -11.49 1.05
C PHE A 26 0.85 -11.33 -0.11
N VAL A 27 0.19 -10.17 -0.16
CA VAL A 27 -0.73 -9.79 -1.24
C VAL A 27 -0.18 -8.55 -1.95
N GLU A 28 0.24 -8.71 -3.22
CA GLU A 28 0.67 -7.60 -4.06
C GLU A 28 -0.54 -6.97 -4.75
N GLY A 29 -1.00 -5.82 -4.24
CA GLY A 29 -2.19 -5.14 -4.74
C GLY A 29 -2.09 -4.70 -6.19
N ASP A 30 -0.92 -4.27 -6.65
CA ASP A 30 -0.73 -3.81 -8.03
C ASP A 30 -1.00 -4.92 -9.06
N ARG A 31 -0.74 -6.19 -8.71
CA ARG A 31 -1.03 -7.34 -9.57
C ARG A 31 -2.50 -7.69 -9.67
N LEU A 32 -3.33 -7.11 -8.83
CA LEU A 32 -4.78 -7.36 -8.78
C LEU A 32 -5.59 -6.35 -9.58
N HIS A 33 -4.93 -5.37 -10.23
CA HIS A 33 -5.62 -4.49 -11.15
C HIS A 33 -6.13 -5.26 -12.37
N PRO A 34 -7.40 -5.04 -12.79
CA PRO A 34 -7.88 -5.58 -14.04
C PRO A 34 -7.11 -4.98 -15.22
N PRO A 35 -7.01 -5.70 -16.39
CA PRO A 35 -6.20 -5.25 -17.53
C PRO A 35 -6.55 -3.85 -18.03
N GLU A 36 -7.81 -3.45 -17.99
CA GLU A 36 -8.25 -2.11 -18.38
C GLU A 36 -7.69 -1.01 -17.47
N ASN A 37 -7.56 -1.26 -16.17
CA ASN A 37 -6.92 -0.33 -15.24
C ASN A 37 -5.43 -0.20 -15.53
N VAL A 38 -4.76 -1.32 -15.82
CA VAL A 38 -3.33 -1.33 -16.17
C VAL A 38 -3.10 -0.54 -17.45
N ALA A 39 -3.92 -0.76 -18.50
CA ALA A 39 -3.83 -0.03 -19.76
C ALA A 39 -4.04 1.47 -19.57
N ARG A 40 -5.03 1.86 -18.77
CA ARG A 40 -5.32 3.26 -18.44
C ARG A 40 -4.14 3.95 -17.74
N MET A 41 -3.58 3.31 -16.72
CA MET A 41 -2.41 3.85 -16.01
C MET A 41 -1.17 3.90 -16.91
N ALA A 42 -0.96 2.91 -17.76
CA ALA A 42 0.16 2.89 -18.72
C ALA A 42 0.06 4.03 -19.75
N SER A 43 -1.16 4.48 -20.10
CA SER A 43 -1.37 5.65 -20.98
C SER A 43 -1.23 7.00 -20.24
N GLY A 44 -0.94 6.99 -18.95
CA GLY A 44 -0.79 8.20 -18.13
C GLY A 44 -2.10 8.76 -17.57
N GLU A 45 -3.20 8.01 -17.71
CA GLU A 45 -4.50 8.41 -17.18
C GLU A 45 -4.71 7.88 -15.74
N PRO A 46 -5.05 8.75 -14.77
CA PRO A 46 -5.35 8.31 -13.42
C PRO A 46 -6.66 7.49 -13.37
N LEU A 47 -6.74 6.57 -12.42
CA LEU A 47 -7.97 5.82 -12.16
C LEU A 47 -8.99 6.70 -11.43
N THR A 48 -10.26 6.56 -11.80
CA THR A 48 -11.38 7.15 -11.06
C THR A 48 -11.62 6.41 -9.75
N ASP A 49 -12.42 7.00 -8.86
CA ASP A 49 -12.79 6.37 -7.59
C ASP A 49 -13.57 5.06 -7.80
N GLU A 50 -14.43 4.99 -8.83
CA GLU A 50 -15.20 3.79 -9.19
C GLU A 50 -14.29 2.65 -9.65
N LEU A 51 -13.30 2.94 -10.49
CA LEU A 51 -12.31 1.94 -10.96
C LEU A 51 -11.46 1.44 -9.81
N ARG A 52 -11.11 2.32 -8.86
CA ARG A 52 -10.37 1.92 -7.66
C ARG A 52 -11.23 1.10 -6.71
N ALA A 53 -12.51 1.40 -6.58
CA ALA A 53 -13.41 0.68 -5.70
C ALA A 53 -13.43 -0.83 -5.98
N GLY A 54 -13.59 -1.23 -7.24
CA GLY A 54 -13.57 -2.64 -7.64
C GLY A 54 -12.21 -3.32 -7.34
N TRP A 55 -11.12 -2.63 -7.60
CA TRP A 55 -9.77 -3.12 -7.27
C TRP A 55 -9.55 -3.27 -5.75
N LEU A 56 -10.01 -2.31 -4.95
CA LEU A 56 -9.93 -2.38 -3.48
C LEU A 56 -10.76 -3.54 -2.93
N ASP A 57 -11.92 -3.84 -3.53
CA ASP A 57 -12.75 -4.99 -3.15
C ASP A 57 -12.04 -6.32 -3.41
N VAL A 58 -11.31 -6.43 -4.52
CA VAL A 58 -10.50 -7.61 -4.81
C VAL A 58 -9.39 -7.79 -3.76
N ILE A 59 -8.69 -6.70 -3.40
CA ILE A 59 -7.66 -6.74 -2.34
C ILE A 59 -8.29 -7.11 -1.00
N GLY A 60 -9.38 -6.45 -0.61
CA GLY A 60 -10.09 -6.72 0.64
C GLY A 60 -10.56 -8.17 0.73
N GLY A 61 -11.10 -8.70 -0.35
CA GLY A 61 -11.51 -10.10 -0.44
C GLY A 61 -10.34 -11.08 -0.28
N ARG A 62 -9.16 -10.78 -0.85
CA ARG A 62 -7.95 -11.58 -0.67
C ARG A 62 -7.45 -11.56 0.78
N ILE A 63 -7.49 -10.39 1.42
CA ILE A 63 -7.14 -10.24 2.84
C ILE A 63 -8.10 -11.07 3.70
N ALA A 64 -9.41 -10.92 3.49
CA ALA A 64 -10.44 -11.65 4.25
C ALA A 64 -10.31 -13.17 4.09
N ALA A 65 -10.06 -13.66 2.87
CA ALA A 65 -9.86 -15.07 2.60
C ALA A 65 -8.63 -15.63 3.36
N ALA A 66 -7.49 -14.94 3.32
CA ALA A 66 -6.29 -15.37 4.05
C ALA A 66 -6.55 -15.45 5.57
N ILE A 67 -7.26 -14.48 6.12
CA ILE A 67 -7.64 -14.47 7.55
C ILE A 67 -8.58 -15.63 7.88
N ALA A 68 -9.57 -15.91 7.01
CA ALA A 68 -10.49 -17.03 7.20
C ALA A 68 -9.76 -18.38 7.20
N ASP A 69 -8.66 -18.49 6.44
CA ASP A 69 -7.77 -19.64 6.43
C ASP A 69 -6.79 -19.67 7.64
N GLY A 70 -6.95 -18.78 8.61
CA GLY A 70 -6.11 -18.70 9.81
C GLY A 70 -4.72 -18.11 9.59
N GLN A 71 -4.50 -17.43 8.46
CA GLN A 71 -3.22 -16.84 8.11
C GLN A 71 -3.15 -15.35 8.54
N SER A 72 -2.01 -14.92 9.04
CA SER A 72 -1.67 -13.50 9.04
C SER A 72 -1.41 -13.01 7.62
N VAL A 73 -1.70 -11.76 7.32
CA VAL A 73 -1.55 -11.21 5.97
C VAL A 73 -0.93 -9.81 5.98
N VAL A 74 -0.02 -9.59 5.06
CA VAL A 74 0.49 -8.26 4.70
C VAL A 74 0.13 -7.99 3.24
N ALA A 75 -0.47 -6.85 2.96
CA ALA A 75 -0.79 -6.42 1.60
C ALA A 75 -0.01 -5.15 1.25
N ALA A 76 0.37 -5.00 -0.01
CA ALA A 76 0.84 -3.74 -0.58
C ALA A 76 -0.30 -3.11 -1.40
N CYS A 77 -0.71 -1.90 -1.03
CA CYS A 77 -1.78 -1.17 -1.70
C CYS A 77 -1.58 0.33 -1.52
N SER A 78 -1.77 1.13 -2.57
CA SER A 78 -1.62 2.59 -2.46
C SER A 78 -2.50 3.21 -1.38
N ALA A 79 -3.77 2.80 -1.26
CA ALA A 79 -4.73 3.19 -0.21
C ALA A 79 -4.74 4.70 0.11
N LEU A 80 -4.64 5.54 -0.94
CA LEU A 80 -4.30 6.97 -0.84
C LEU A 80 -5.35 7.81 -0.12
N LYS A 81 -6.63 7.51 -0.26
CA LYS A 81 -7.71 8.25 0.40
C LYS A 81 -8.16 7.55 1.68
N ARG A 82 -8.61 8.33 2.65
CA ARG A 82 -9.25 7.81 3.86
C ARG A 82 -10.42 6.86 3.54
N GLY A 83 -11.24 7.23 2.54
CA GLY A 83 -12.34 6.39 2.07
C GLY A 83 -11.88 5.02 1.53
N TYR A 84 -10.71 4.95 0.88
CA TYR A 84 -10.15 3.68 0.41
C TYR A 84 -9.71 2.79 1.58
N ARG A 85 -9.08 3.39 2.60
CA ARG A 85 -8.69 2.68 3.83
C ARG A 85 -9.92 2.18 4.60
N ALA A 86 -10.95 3.02 4.71
CA ALA A 86 -12.22 2.62 5.32
C ALA A 86 -12.87 1.44 4.56
N ARG A 87 -12.84 1.44 3.22
CA ARG A 87 -13.35 0.36 2.39
C ARG A 87 -12.62 -0.96 2.66
N LEU A 88 -11.29 -0.95 2.72
CA LEU A 88 -10.50 -2.13 3.06
C LEU A 88 -10.82 -2.64 4.48
N ARG A 89 -11.00 -1.74 5.45
CA ARG A 89 -11.41 -2.11 6.80
C ARG A 89 -12.83 -2.69 6.89
N GLY A 90 -13.67 -2.44 5.90
CA GLY A 90 -14.96 -3.11 5.79
C GLY A 90 -14.84 -4.63 5.61
N PHE A 91 -13.74 -5.12 5.03
CA PHE A 91 -13.44 -6.56 4.92
C PHE A 91 -12.73 -7.13 6.16
N CYS A 92 -11.96 -6.31 6.86
CA CYS A 92 -11.24 -6.69 8.08
C CYS A 92 -11.11 -5.46 9.00
N PRO A 93 -11.97 -5.32 10.03
CA PRO A 93 -11.97 -4.17 10.95
C PRO A 93 -10.65 -3.97 11.69
N GLU A 94 -9.91 -5.06 11.96
CA GLU A 94 -8.61 -5.06 12.66
C GLU A 94 -7.44 -4.62 11.75
N LEU A 95 -7.71 -4.29 10.50
CA LEU A 95 -6.68 -3.92 9.54
C LEU A 95 -5.95 -2.65 9.96
N ARG A 96 -4.62 -2.73 10.00
CA ARG A 96 -3.71 -1.63 10.32
C ARG A 96 -2.93 -1.24 9.07
N PHE A 97 -2.57 0.04 8.98
CA PHE A 97 -1.82 0.59 7.85
C PHE A 97 -0.41 0.98 8.28
N VAL A 98 0.55 0.77 7.40
CA VAL A 98 1.91 1.31 7.49
C VAL A 98 2.09 2.27 6.33
N TYR A 99 2.03 3.56 6.60
CA TYR A 99 2.19 4.61 5.61
C TYR A 99 3.67 4.93 5.43
N LEU A 100 4.18 4.61 4.24
CA LEU A 100 5.55 4.92 3.83
C LEU A 100 5.57 6.34 3.24
N GLU A 101 5.96 7.30 4.06
CA GLU A 101 6.03 8.70 3.66
C GLU A 101 7.30 8.98 2.89
N ILE A 102 7.20 9.59 1.71
CA ILE A 102 8.29 10.12 0.92
C ILE A 102 7.88 11.43 0.27
N ASP A 103 8.84 12.25 -0.11
CA ASP A 103 8.59 13.46 -0.90
C ASP A 103 8.39 13.15 -2.39
N ALA A 104 7.82 14.13 -3.13
CA ALA A 104 7.50 13.96 -4.54
C ALA A 104 8.74 13.81 -5.44
N GLU A 105 9.86 14.45 -5.08
CA GLU A 105 11.11 14.34 -5.84
C GLU A 105 11.67 12.92 -5.74
N THR A 106 11.73 12.37 -4.54
CA THR A 106 12.14 10.98 -4.30
C THR A 106 11.24 10.00 -5.03
N ALA A 107 9.92 10.21 -5.00
CA ALA A 107 8.95 9.37 -5.71
C ALA A 107 9.21 9.39 -7.22
N ARG A 108 9.33 10.57 -7.84
CA ARG A 108 9.59 10.71 -9.29
C ARG A 108 10.91 10.04 -9.68
N ARG A 109 11.99 10.25 -8.93
CA ARG A 109 13.29 9.65 -9.18
C ARG A 109 13.20 8.12 -9.14
N ARG A 110 12.55 7.55 -8.13
CA ARG A 110 12.41 6.10 -7.96
C ARG A 110 11.54 5.48 -9.03
N VAL A 111 10.41 6.10 -9.39
CA VAL A 111 9.53 5.62 -10.46
C VAL A 111 10.22 5.72 -11.82
N GLY A 112 10.90 6.83 -12.11
CA GLY A 112 11.62 7.03 -13.38
C GLY A 112 12.79 6.07 -13.59
N SER A 113 13.39 5.54 -12.52
CA SER A 113 14.50 4.57 -12.61
C SER A 113 14.05 3.12 -12.82
N ARG A 114 12.77 2.80 -12.62
CA ARG A 114 12.23 1.44 -12.76
C ARG A 114 11.98 1.08 -14.20
N LYS A 115 12.66 0.04 -14.68
CA LYS A 115 12.39 -0.57 -16.00
C LYS A 115 11.19 -1.51 -15.92
N GLY A 116 10.29 -1.43 -16.91
CA GLY A 116 9.15 -2.36 -17.03
C GLY A 116 7.98 -2.11 -16.08
N HIS A 117 7.92 -0.97 -15.39
CA HIS A 117 6.77 -0.60 -14.58
C HIS A 117 5.66 0.00 -15.47
N PHE A 118 4.39 -0.40 -15.23
CA PHE A 118 3.25 0.05 -16.04
C PHE A 118 2.81 1.49 -15.71
N MET A 119 3.32 2.10 -14.64
CA MET A 119 2.94 3.44 -14.21
C MET A 119 3.99 4.47 -14.62
N PRO A 120 3.68 5.42 -15.53
CA PRO A 120 4.59 6.49 -15.89
C PRO A 120 4.79 7.48 -14.73
N ALA A 121 5.95 8.13 -14.71
CA ALA A 121 6.29 9.14 -13.68
C ALA A 121 5.28 10.30 -13.62
N SER A 122 4.58 10.59 -14.71
CA SER A 122 3.53 11.62 -14.77
C SER A 122 2.35 11.36 -13.81
N LEU A 123 2.10 10.11 -13.43
CA LEU A 123 1.07 9.77 -12.45
C LEU A 123 1.48 10.02 -11.00
N VAL A 124 2.76 10.27 -10.71
CA VAL A 124 3.23 10.56 -9.34
C VAL A 124 2.55 11.80 -8.80
N ASP A 125 2.47 12.88 -9.58
CA ASP A 125 1.83 14.12 -9.15
C ASP A 125 0.34 13.94 -8.89
N SER A 126 -0.34 13.16 -9.73
CA SER A 126 -1.74 12.78 -9.52
C SER A 126 -1.93 12.00 -8.22
N GLN A 127 -1.00 11.11 -7.86
CA GLN A 127 -1.08 10.36 -6.61
C GLN A 127 -0.86 11.27 -5.39
N PHE A 128 0.07 12.21 -5.44
CA PHE A 128 0.25 13.20 -4.37
C PHE A 128 -0.98 14.11 -4.22
N ALA A 129 -1.61 14.51 -5.33
CA ALA A 129 -2.86 15.28 -5.29
C ALA A 129 -4.04 14.49 -4.70
N THR A 130 -4.03 13.16 -4.84
CA THR A 130 -5.05 12.25 -4.31
C THR A 130 -4.79 11.86 -2.86
N LEU A 131 -3.53 11.90 -2.41
CA LEU A 131 -3.11 11.42 -1.11
C LEU A 131 -3.76 12.23 0.03
N GLU A 132 -4.48 11.52 0.86
CA GLU A 132 -4.92 11.96 2.19
C GLU A 132 -4.07 11.20 3.21
N ALA A 133 -3.03 11.84 3.75
CA ALA A 133 -2.18 11.20 4.76
C ALA A 133 -3.03 10.71 5.94
N PRO A 134 -2.73 9.52 6.51
CA PRO A 134 -3.48 9.03 7.66
C PRO A 134 -3.43 10.01 8.84
N THR A 135 -4.56 10.17 9.49
CA THR A 135 -4.72 11.03 10.67
C THR A 135 -4.63 10.21 11.97
N ALA A 136 -4.44 10.86 13.11
CA ALA A 136 -4.22 10.20 14.40
C ALA A 136 -5.38 9.30 14.87
N ASP A 137 -6.57 9.47 14.31
CA ASP A 137 -7.74 8.63 14.59
C ASP A 137 -7.84 7.39 13.69
N GLU A 138 -6.92 7.23 12.74
CA GLU A 138 -6.83 6.03 11.91
C GLU A 138 -5.82 5.02 12.50
N PRO A 139 -6.05 3.70 12.36
CA PRO A 139 -5.11 2.67 12.82
C PRO A 139 -3.91 2.57 11.86
N ALA A 140 -3.11 3.61 11.79
CA ALA A 140 -1.99 3.75 10.88
C ALA A 140 -0.72 4.15 11.62
N LEU A 141 0.42 3.65 11.16
CA LEU A 141 1.76 4.05 11.55
C LEU A 141 2.42 4.74 10.36
N THR A 142 2.85 5.98 10.54
CA THR A 142 3.65 6.70 9.53
C THR A 142 5.12 6.44 9.76
N VAL A 143 5.83 6.04 8.72
CA VAL A 143 7.27 5.77 8.75
C VAL A 143 7.96 6.46 7.57
N ASP A 144 9.22 6.86 7.76
CA ASP A 144 10.04 7.41 6.68
C ASP A 144 10.36 6.30 5.65
N GLY A 145 9.80 6.42 4.44
CA GLY A 145 10.01 5.49 3.33
C GLY A 145 11.33 5.67 2.59
N THR A 146 12.21 6.58 3.03
CA THR A 146 13.52 6.83 2.39
C THR A 146 14.64 5.94 2.93
N GLY A 147 14.47 5.42 4.15
CA GLY A 147 15.46 4.60 4.84
C GLY A 147 15.63 3.18 4.27
N PRO A 148 16.61 2.43 4.78
CA PRO A 148 16.80 1.02 4.46
C PRO A 148 15.57 0.19 4.83
N ILE A 149 15.20 -0.79 4.00
CA ILE A 149 14.04 -1.66 4.23
C ILE A 149 14.15 -2.37 5.58
N SER A 150 15.34 -2.84 5.96
CA SER A 150 15.59 -3.50 7.25
C SER A 150 15.19 -2.64 8.44
N ASP A 151 15.51 -1.35 8.38
CA ASP A 151 15.30 -0.41 9.49
C ASP A 151 13.80 -0.04 9.58
N ILE A 152 13.16 0.13 8.41
CA ILE A 152 11.70 0.33 8.33
C ILE A 152 10.97 -0.87 8.94
N VAL A 153 11.34 -2.08 8.54
CA VAL A 153 10.72 -3.32 9.04
C VAL A 153 10.93 -3.46 10.54
N ALA A 154 12.16 -3.25 11.03
CA ALA A 154 12.45 -3.31 12.47
C ALA A 154 11.60 -2.32 13.27
N GLY A 155 11.51 -1.07 12.84
CA GLY A 155 10.69 -0.05 13.49
C GLY A 155 9.20 -0.39 13.51
N VAL A 156 8.67 -0.94 12.41
CA VAL A 156 7.26 -1.38 12.36
C VAL A 156 7.02 -2.54 13.33
N LEU A 157 7.92 -3.52 13.38
CA LEU A 157 7.78 -4.67 14.28
C LEU A 157 7.81 -4.25 15.76
N ASP A 158 8.67 -3.30 16.12
CA ASP A 158 8.75 -2.78 17.49
C ASP A 158 7.46 -2.04 17.89
N GLU A 159 6.90 -1.24 17.00
CA GLU A 159 5.60 -0.57 17.23
C GLU A 159 4.43 -1.56 17.35
N LEU A 160 4.45 -2.63 16.59
CA LEU A 160 3.42 -3.67 16.68
C LEU A 160 3.45 -4.39 18.04
N ARG A 161 4.65 -4.65 18.58
CA ARG A 161 4.84 -5.30 19.89
C ARG A 161 4.37 -4.41 21.02
N THR A 162 4.70 -3.12 21.00
CA THR A 162 4.33 -2.17 22.06
C THR A 162 2.83 -1.92 22.16
N LYS A 163 2.08 -2.05 21.06
CA LYS A 163 0.62 -1.86 21.02
C LYS A 163 -0.18 -3.14 21.32
N THR A 164 0.48 -4.26 21.56
CA THR A 164 -0.15 -5.55 21.87
C THR A 164 0.04 -5.92 23.36
N SER A 165 0.83 -5.14 24.10
CA SER A 165 1.05 -5.24 25.55
C SER A 165 0.14 -4.28 26.29
#